data_ca951734953b86987b6730d7effd53fa
#
_entry.id   ca951734953b86987b6730d7effd53fa
#
_cell.length_a   1.000
_cell.length_b   1.000
_cell.length_c   1.000
_cell.angle_alpha   90.00
_cell.angle_beta   90.00
_cell.angle_gamma   90.00
#
_symmetry.space_group_name_H-M   'P 1'
#
loop_
_entity.id
_entity.type
_entity.pdbx_description
1 polymer ?
#
loop_
_entity_poly.entity_id
_entity_poly.type
_entity_poly.pdbx_seq_one_letter_code
_entity_poly.pdbx_strand_id
1 'polypeptide(L)'
;MITIRNVSYRIGTRPILDNVSLDIPEGGITALVGPNGAGKSTLFSFMARLRPLESGSIAYRGKNLACTPTAELARTLSILTQENSIMSRITVRDLLMFGRYPYHQGRPSENDKTIVEEALAEFHLQDFSDRYLTELSGGQRQRAMIAMVFCQSTDYVLLDEPLNNLDMYHARSLMQILQKLTREHKRTTVAVLHDINQAAAYADHVVAMKNGKVAMQGKPDDIFTAANIKTLFDMDVSVLDHQSKKLIVHHI
;
A
#
# COMPACT_ATOMS: atom_id res chain seq x y z
N MET A 1 -7.40 2.70 -13.28
CA MET A 1 -5.97 2.75 -13.63
C MET A 1 -5.35 4.00 -13.00
N ILE A 2 -4.18 3.87 -12.39
CA ILE A 2 -3.37 5.03 -11.96
C ILE A 2 -2.35 5.28 -13.06
N THR A 3 -2.29 6.52 -13.54
CA THR A 3 -1.38 6.92 -14.62
C THR A 3 -0.39 7.94 -14.08
N ILE A 4 0.90 7.68 -14.23
CA ILE A 4 2.00 8.54 -13.79
C ILE A 4 2.79 8.93 -15.03
N ARG A 5 3.06 10.22 -15.24
CA ARG A 5 3.77 10.73 -16.42
C ARG A 5 4.84 11.75 -16.05
N ASN A 6 6.07 11.46 -16.41
CA ASN A 6 7.25 12.34 -16.36
C ASN A 6 7.48 12.95 -14.96
N VAL A 7 7.18 12.19 -13.89
CA VAL A 7 7.37 12.67 -12.51
C VAL A 7 8.86 12.69 -12.19
N SER A 8 9.36 13.87 -11.86
CA SER A 8 10.74 14.09 -11.40
C SER A 8 10.75 14.86 -10.10
N TYR A 9 11.70 14.53 -9.22
CA TYR A 9 11.87 15.21 -7.94
C TYR A 9 13.33 15.22 -7.52
N ARG A 10 13.81 16.33 -6.95
CA ARG A 10 15.17 16.52 -6.48
C ARG A 10 15.20 17.07 -5.07
N ILE A 11 16.21 16.68 -4.31
CA ILE A 11 16.54 17.30 -3.04
C ILE A 11 17.91 17.97 -3.21
N GLY A 12 17.92 19.30 -3.30
CA GLY A 12 19.11 20.03 -3.73
C GLY A 12 19.53 19.63 -5.13
N THR A 13 20.75 19.15 -5.28
CA THR A 13 21.29 18.65 -6.56
C THR A 13 21.02 17.17 -6.82
N ARG A 14 20.61 16.41 -5.78
CA ARG A 14 20.44 14.96 -5.87
C ARG A 14 19.05 14.61 -6.46
N PRO A 15 18.99 13.91 -7.60
CA PRO A 15 17.74 13.39 -8.13
C PRO A 15 17.26 12.23 -7.24
N ILE A 16 15.99 12.28 -6.83
CA ILE A 16 15.30 11.21 -6.08
C ILE A 16 14.36 10.44 -7.00
N LEU A 17 13.65 11.15 -7.88
CA LEU A 17 12.90 10.58 -8.99
C LEU A 17 13.37 11.24 -10.28
N ASP A 18 13.57 10.44 -11.32
CA ASP A 18 14.07 10.89 -12.61
C ASP A 18 13.17 10.39 -13.73
N ASN A 19 12.29 11.27 -14.20
CA ASN A 19 11.37 11.06 -15.32
C ASN A 19 10.54 9.77 -15.21
N VAL A 20 9.94 9.54 -14.04
CA VAL A 20 9.14 8.34 -13.75
C VAL A 20 7.83 8.40 -14.52
N SER A 21 7.60 7.38 -15.37
CA SER A 21 6.35 7.19 -16.12
C SER A 21 5.96 5.72 -16.02
N LEU A 22 4.73 5.45 -15.57
CA LEU A 22 4.18 4.10 -15.46
C LEU A 22 2.65 4.12 -15.39
N ASP A 23 2.06 2.97 -15.66
CA ASP A 23 0.63 2.70 -15.49
C ASP A 23 0.44 1.56 -14.49
N ILE A 24 -0.39 1.80 -13.47
CA ILE A 24 -0.80 0.76 -12.52
C ILE A 24 -2.20 0.30 -12.94
N PRO A 25 -2.38 -0.99 -13.25
CA PRO A 25 -3.68 -1.53 -13.67
C PRO A 25 -4.73 -1.41 -12.57
N GLU A 26 -6.00 -1.37 -12.95
CA GLU A 26 -7.12 -1.44 -12.00
C GLU A 26 -7.31 -2.86 -11.49
N GLY A 27 -7.70 -2.93 -10.23
CA GLY A 27 -7.92 -4.19 -9.52
C GLY A 27 -6.64 -4.89 -9.10
N GLY A 28 -6.74 -5.68 -8.03
CA GLY A 28 -5.63 -6.46 -7.53
C GLY A 28 -4.59 -5.66 -6.73
N ILE A 29 -3.55 -6.35 -6.34
CA ILE A 29 -2.43 -5.79 -5.55
C ILE A 29 -1.26 -5.49 -6.48
N THR A 30 -0.83 -4.22 -6.50
CA THR A 30 0.45 -3.81 -7.12
C THR A 30 1.50 -3.64 -6.03
N ALA A 31 2.59 -4.39 -6.12
CA ALA A 31 3.74 -4.24 -5.23
C ALA A 31 4.74 -3.23 -5.81
N LEU A 32 5.11 -2.22 -5.03
CA LEU A 32 6.20 -1.30 -5.33
C LEU A 32 7.44 -1.80 -4.59
N VAL A 33 8.42 -2.31 -5.33
CA VAL A 33 9.62 -2.96 -4.80
C VAL A 33 10.91 -2.28 -5.29
N GLY A 34 12.03 -2.58 -4.65
CA GLY A 34 13.37 -2.10 -5.03
C GLY A 34 14.25 -1.80 -3.82
N PRO A 35 15.54 -1.55 -4.02
CA PRO A 35 16.48 -1.30 -2.92
C PRO A 35 16.13 -0.03 -2.13
N ASN A 36 16.72 0.10 -0.94
CA ASN A 36 16.61 1.32 -0.15
C ASN A 36 17.17 2.52 -0.93
N GLY A 37 16.48 3.65 -0.85
CA GLY A 37 16.85 4.84 -1.63
C GLY A 37 16.46 4.81 -3.11
N ALA A 38 15.74 3.78 -3.59
CA ALA A 38 15.25 3.71 -4.98
C ALA A 38 14.18 4.75 -5.34
N GLY A 39 13.63 5.48 -4.36
CA GLY A 39 12.59 6.49 -4.57
C GLY A 39 11.16 6.01 -4.32
N LYS A 40 10.95 4.78 -3.80
CA LYS A 40 9.63 4.18 -3.57
C LYS A 40 8.71 5.05 -2.70
N SER A 41 9.12 5.38 -1.48
CA SER A 41 8.31 6.19 -0.55
C SER A 41 8.14 7.63 -1.04
N THR A 42 9.07 8.14 -1.86
CA THR A 42 8.91 9.43 -2.52
C THR A 42 7.83 9.37 -3.60
N LEU A 43 7.86 8.36 -4.48
CA LEU A 43 6.81 8.15 -5.47
C LEU A 43 5.45 7.91 -4.79
N PHE A 44 5.43 7.07 -3.76
CA PHE A 44 4.24 6.85 -2.93
C PHE A 44 3.67 8.16 -2.38
N SER A 45 4.50 9.04 -1.81
CA SER A 45 4.04 10.30 -1.23
C SER A 45 3.45 11.26 -2.27
N PHE A 46 3.91 11.23 -3.52
CA PHE A 46 3.29 11.96 -4.62
C PHE A 46 1.97 11.31 -5.05
N MET A 47 1.91 9.98 -5.17
CA MET A 47 0.67 9.26 -5.47
C MET A 47 -0.41 9.52 -4.41
N ALA A 48 0.00 9.60 -3.15
CA ALA A 48 -0.87 9.91 -2.01
C ALA A 48 -1.22 11.40 -1.86
N ARG A 49 -0.69 12.28 -2.71
CA ARG A 49 -0.79 13.76 -2.58
C ARG A 49 -0.36 14.27 -1.19
N LEU A 50 0.58 13.57 -0.54
CA LEU A 50 1.22 14.04 0.70
C LEU A 50 2.27 15.13 0.44
N ARG A 51 2.71 15.24 -0.81
CA ARG A 51 3.62 16.27 -1.31
C ARG A 51 3.09 16.88 -2.60
N PRO A 52 3.26 18.19 -2.81
CA PRO A 52 2.93 18.82 -4.08
C PRO A 52 3.86 18.29 -5.19
N LEU A 53 3.30 18.00 -6.36
CA LEU A 53 4.08 17.61 -7.54
C LEU A 53 4.78 18.85 -8.12
N GLU A 54 6.10 18.77 -8.28
CA GLU A 54 6.89 19.83 -8.90
C GLU A 54 6.96 19.68 -10.43
N SER A 55 6.88 18.43 -10.92
CA SER A 55 6.96 18.13 -12.35
C SER A 55 6.19 16.85 -12.66
N GLY A 56 5.65 16.76 -13.88
CA GLY A 56 4.87 15.63 -14.35
C GLY A 56 3.41 15.68 -13.92
N SER A 57 2.74 14.54 -14.00
CA SER A 57 1.33 14.41 -13.61
C SER A 57 1.03 13.01 -13.07
N ILE A 58 0.04 12.95 -12.16
CA ILE A 58 -0.54 11.70 -11.65
C ILE A 58 -2.05 11.81 -11.81
N ALA A 59 -2.67 10.76 -12.32
CA ALA A 59 -4.11 10.72 -12.52
C ALA A 59 -4.69 9.37 -12.03
N TYR A 60 -5.88 9.43 -11.43
CA TYR A 60 -6.70 8.31 -11.04
C TYR A 60 -7.94 8.26 -11.94
N ARG A 61 -8.10 7.19 -12.74
CA ARG A 61 -9.17 7.10 -13.77
C ARG A 61 -9.26 8.33 -14.67
N GLY A 62 -8.11 8.86 -15.09
CA GLY A 62 -8.03 10.05 -15.95
C GLY A 62 -8.24 11.39 -15.24
N LYS A 63 -8.63 11.40 -13.94
CA LYS A 63 -8.74 12.63 -13.16
C LYS A 63 -7.38 13.00 -12.58
N ASN A 64 -6.90 14.20 -12.90
CA ASN A 64 -5.61 14.69 -12.40
C ASN A 64 -5.67 14.89 -10.88
N LEU A 65 -4.74 14.24 -10.18
CA LEU A 65 -4.63 14.26 -8.73
C LEU A 65 -4.45 15.68 -8.15
N ALA A 66 -3.67 16.53 -8.84
CA ALA A 66 -3.39 17.89 -8.37
C ALA A 66 -4.63 18.79 -8.37
N CYS A 67 -5.56 18.56 -9.30
CA CYS A 67 -6.77 19.36 -9.48
C CYS A 67 -8.01 18.78 -8.77
N THR A 68 -7.92 17.55 -8.24
CA THR A 68 -9.05 16.89 -7.58
C THR A 68 -9.31 17.52 -6.21
N PRO A 69 -10.56 17.95 -5.89
CA PRO A 69 -10.91 18.45 -4.58
C PRO A 69 -10.61 17.43 -3.47
N THR A 70 -10.15 17.90 -2.30
CA THR A 70 -9.74 17.03 -1.18
C THR A 70 -10.88 16.11 -0.70
N ALA A 71 -12.12 16.60 -0.65
CA ALA A 71 -13.27 15.80 -0.25
C ALA A 71 -13.59 14.68 -1.25
N GLU A 72 -13.40 14.91 -2.55
CA GLU A 72 -13.54 13.90 -3.60
C GLU A 72 -12.40 12.89 -3.52
N LEU A 73 -11.16 13.37 -3.34
CA LEU A 73 -10.00 12.51 -3.21
C LEU A 73 -10.12 11.56 -2.02
N ALA A 74 -10.60 12.05 -0.87
CA ALA A 74 -10.80 11.24 0.31
C ALA A 74 -11.87 10.13 0.14
N ARG A 75 -12.70 10.19 -0.90
CA ARG A 75 -13.65 9.13 -1.29
C ARG A 75 -13.12 8.25 -2.43
N THR A 76 -12.01 8.63 -3.04
CA THR A 76 -11.37 7.90 -4.14
C THR A 76 -10.17 7.10 -3.67
N LEU A 77 -9.40 7.65 -2.73
CA LEU A 77 -8.10 7.16 -2.30
C LEU A 77 -8.02 7.13 -0.78
N SER A 78 -7.64 5.99 -0.23
CA SER A 78 -7.26 5.83 1.18
C SER A 78 -5.78 5.49 1.31
N ILE A 79 -5.16 5.92 2.42
CA ILE A 79 -3.71 5.92 2.57
C ILE A 79 -3.33 5.43 3.97
N LEU A 80 -2.36 4.51 4.02
CA LEU A 80 -1.60 4.20 5.23
C LEU A 80 -0.16 4.65 5.02
N THR A 81 0.32 5.57 5.84
CA THR A 81 1.72 6.02 5.84
C THR A 81 2.56 5.19 6.80
N GLN A 82 3.88 5.19 6.61
CA GLN A 82 4.83 4.45 7.45
C GLN A 82 4.82 4.93 8.91
N GLU A 83 4.74 6.25 9.14
CA GLU A 83 4.68 6.82 10.48
C GLU A 83 3.23 7.05 10.91
N ASN A 84 2.73 6.17 11.79
CA ASN A 84 1.40 6.29 12.39
C ASN A 84 1.52 6.35 13.92
N SER A 85 2.09 7.42 14.46
CA SER A 85 2.17 7.66 15.90
C SER A 85 0.87 8.24 16.46
N ILE A 86 -0.22 7.46 16.41
CA ILE A 86 -1.44 7.83 17.13
C ILE A 86 -1.24 7.47 18.60
N MET A 87 -0.84 8.45 19.41
CA MET A 87 -0.70 8.31 20.87
C MET A 87 -1.98 8.68 21.63
N SER A 88 -3.14 8.74 20.97
CA SER A 88 -4.40 9.12 21.61
C SER A 88 -5.09 7.91 22.26
N ARG A 89 -5.89 8.17 23.32
CA ARG A 89 -6.81 7.19 23.92
C ARG A 89 -8.03 7.02 23.00
N ILE A 90 -7.81 6.45 21.82
CA ILE A 90 -8.88 6.09 20.88
C ILE A 90 -9.06 4.57 20.90
N THR A 91 -10.29 4.10 20.91
CA THR A 91 -10.60 2.68 20.81
C THR A 91 -10.41 2.18 19.37
N VAL A 92 -10.30 0.88 19.17
CA VAL A 92 -10.24 0.29 17.82
C VAL A 92 -11.50 0.66 17.03
N ARG A 93 -12.66 0.55 17.63
CA ARG A 93 -13.95 0.92 17.01
C ARG A 93 -13.97 2.38 16.55
N ASP A 94 -13.55 3.30 17.41
CA ASP A 94 -13.51 4.72 17.07
C ASP A 94 -12.49 5.02 15.97
N LEU A 95 -11.34 4.33 15.98
CA LEU A 95 -10.36 4.42 14.91
C LEU A 95 -10.96 4.01 13.57
N LEU A 96 -11.65 2.87 13.51
CA LEU A 96 -12.30 2.41 12.28
C LEU A 96 -13.40 3.39 11.83
N MET A 97 -14.18 3.91 12.79
CA MET A 97 -15.18 4.94 12.52
C MET A 97 -14.56 6.23 11.97
N PHE A 98 -13.33 6.56 12.39
CA PHE A 98 -12.60 7.69 11.83
C PHE A 98 -12.30 7.50 10.33
N GLY A 99 -12.07 6.27 9.87
CA GLY A 99 -11.97 5.93 8.45
C GLY A 99 -13.22 6.31 7.65
N ARG A 100 -14.40 6.36 8.29
CA ARG A 100 -15.66 6.77 7.67
C ARG A 100 -15.88 8.28 7.64
N TYR A 101 -15.01 9.08 8.26
CA TYR A 101 -15.18 10.53 8.37
C TYR A 101 -15.47 11.27 7.05
N PRO A 102 -14.87 10.91 5.89
CA PRO A 102 -15.20 11.54 4.61
C PRO A 102 -16.66 11.45 4.19
N TYR A 103 -17.43 10.53 4.77
CA TYR A 103 -18.85 10.30 4.48
C TYR A 103 -19.75 10.95 5.50
N HIS A 104 -19.50 10.74 6.79
CA HIS A 104 -20.41 11.16 7.86
C HIS A 104 -20.08 12.54 8.48
N GLN A 105 -18.86 13.05 8.31
CA GLN A 105 -18.44 14.38 8.78
C GLN A 105 -18.81 14.67 10.25
N GLY A 106 -18.67 13.67 11.13
CA GLY A 106 -18.97 13.77 12.55
C GLY A 106 -20.37 13.29 12.95
N ARG A 107 -21.22 12.83 12.02
CA ARG A 107 -22.57 12.28 12.29
C ARG A 107 -22.70 10.86 11.69
N PRO A 108 -22.15 9.84 12.35
CA PRO A 108 -22.19 8.47 11.81
C PRO A 108 -23.61 7.96 11.58
N SER A 109 -23.85 7.40 10.40
CA SER A 109 -25.09 6.71 10.05
C SER A 109 -25.06 5.24 10.50
N GLU A 110 -26.20 4.55 10.48
CA GLU A 110 -26.23 3.09 10.72
C GLU A 110 -25.40 2.31 9.69
N ASN A 111 -25.37 2.77 8.43
CA ASN A 111 -24.51 2.18 7.41
C ASN A 111 -23.00 2.31 7.76
N ASP A 112 -22.58 3.42 8.34
CA ASP A 112 -21.17 3.59 8.77
C ASP A 112 -20.85 2.62 9.91
N LYS A 113 -21.77 2.40 10.84
CA LYS A 113 -21.62 1.41 11.92
C LYS A 113 -21.52 -0.01 11.36
N THR A 114 -22.36 -0.37 10.41
CA THR A 114 -22.32 -1.69 9.74
C THR A 114 -20.98 -1.94 9.08
N ILE A 115 -20.47 -0.97 8.33
CA ILE A 115 -19.13 -1.09 7.68
C ILE A 115 -18.01 -1.27 8.71
N VAL A 116 -18.11 -0.60 9.85
CA VAL A 116 -17.13 -0.76 10.94
C VAL A 116 -17.19 -2.16 11.55
N GLU A 117 -18.41 -2.69 11.81
CA GLU A 117 -18.55 -4.06 12.33
C GLU A 117 -18.06 -5.12 11.34
N GLU A 118 -18.34 -4.95 10.05
CA GLU A 118 -17.81 -5.81 8.99
C GLU A 118 -16.28 -5.78 8.96
N ALA A 119 -15.68 -4.60 9.03
CA ALA A 119 -14.22 -4.47 9.05
C ALA A 119 -13.60 -5.05 10.33
N LEU A 120 -14.23 -4.89 11.50
CA LEU A 120 -13.80 -5.55 12.74
C LEU A 120 -13.75 -7.07 12.56
N ALA A 121 -14.78 -7.65 11.91
CA ALA A 121 -14.84 -9.08 11.65
C ALA A 121 -13.77 -9.54 10.64
N GLU A 122 -13.65 -8.86 9.53
CA GLU A 122 -12.72 -9.16 8.43
C GLU A 122 -11.25 -9.12 8.88
N PHE A 123 -10.91 -8.17 9.73
CA PHE A 123 -9.57 -8.02 10.28
C PHE A 123 -9.36 -8.75 11.62
N HIS A 124 -10.33 -9.56 12.09
CA HIS A 124 -10.28 -10.30 13.36
C HIS A 124 -9.96 -9.39 14.55
N LEU A 125 -10.71 -8.30 14.67
CA LEU A 125 -10.52 -7.27 15.70
C LEU A 125 -11.72 -7.15 16.66
N GLN A 126 -12.75 -8.03 16.57
CA GLN A 126 -13.97 -7.94 17.37
C GLN A 126 -13.67 -7.93 18.87
N ASP A 127 -12.80 -8.84 19.34
CA ASP A 127 -12.42 -8.96 20.76
C ASP A 127 -11.60 -7.77 21.28
N PHE A 128 -11.16 -6.91 20.37
CA PHE A 128 -10.34 -5.73 20.66
C PHE A 128 -11.09 -4.43 20.40
N SER A 129 -12.35 -4.48 19.96
CA SER A 129 -13.10 -3.32 19.47
C SER A 129 -13.13 -2.14 20.44
N ASP A 130 -13.28 -2.42 21.73
CA ASP A 130 -13.41 -1.43 22.79
C ASP A 130 -12.09 -1.16 23.53
N ARG A 131 -10.99 -1.83 23.12
CA ARG A 131 -9.65 -1.56 23.66
C ARG A 131 -9.05 -0.31 23.05
N TYR A 132 -8.24 0.39 23.85
CA TYR A 132 -7.44 1.49 23.34
C TYR A 132 -6.29 0.98 22.46
N LEU A 133 -5.89 1.76 21.45
CA LEU A 133 -4.76 1.40 20.58
C LEU A 133 -3.45 1.18 21.35
N THR A 134 -3.30 1.84 22.49
CA THR A 134 -2.12 1.70 23.37
C THR A 134 -2.07 0.36 24.10
N GLU A 135 -3.18 -0.36 24.17
CA GLU A 135 -3.29 -1.68 24.82
C GLU A 135 -3.06 -2.84 23.84
N LEU A 136 -2.92 -2.52 22.56
CA LEU A 136 -2.71 -3.51 21.52
C LEU A 136 -1.23 -3.85 21.32
N SER A 137 -0.94 -5.10 20.94
CA SER A 137 0.37 -5.46 20.40
C SER A 137 0.65 -4.68 19.11
N GLY A 138 1.93 -4.57 18.71
CA GLY A 138 2.30 -3.90 17.45
C GLY A 138 1.56 -4.45 16.23
N GLY A 139 1.41 -5.78 16.15
CA GLY A 139 0.69 -6.43 15.05
C GLY A 139 -0.82 -6.19 15.08
N GLN A 140 -1.44 -6.18 16.25
CA GLN A 140 -2.86 -5.85 16.41
C GLN A 140 -3.11 -4.39 16.03
N ARG A 141 -2.24 -3.47 16.47
CA ARG A 141 -2.32 -2.05 16.13
C ARG A 141 -2.16 -1.83 14.62
N GLN A 142 -1.18 -2.46 13.99
CA GLN A 142 -0.99 -2.37 12.54
C GLN A 142 -2.23 -2.86 11.78
N ARG A 143 -2.82 -3.97 12.21
CA ARG A 143 -4.05 -4.51 11.65
C ARG A 143 -5.23 -3.55 11.80
N ALA A 144 -5.38 -2.90 12.95
CA ALA A 144 -6.41 -1.89 13.19
C ALA A 144 -6.23 -0.66 12.29
N MET A 145 -5.00 -0.19 12.09
CA MET A 145 -4.70 0.92 11.19
C MET A 145 -5.06 0.60 9.74
N ILE A 146 -4.78 -0.62 9.28
CA ILE A 146 -5.15 -1.05 7.93
C ILE A 146 -6.66 -1.21 7.81
N ALA A 147 -7.32 -1.78 8.82
CA ALA A 147 -8.78 -1.87 8.87
C ALA A 147 -9.45 -0.50 8.75
N MET A 148 -8.94 0.53 9.44
CA MET A 148 -9.40 1.92 9.29
C MET A 148 -9.32 2.39 7.84
N VAL A 149 -8.20 2.14 7.16
CA VAL A 149 -8.01 2.52 5.75
C VAL A 149 -9.02 1.79 4.85
N PHE A 150 -9.31 0.52 5.12
CA PHE A 150 -10.31 -0.25 4.38
C PHE A 150 -11.75 0.19 4.68
N CYS A 151 -12.07 0.64 5.90
CA CYS A 151 -13.36 1.25 6.24
C CYS A 151 -13.68 2.48 5.39
N GLN A 152 -12.69 3.19 4.90
CA GLN A 152 -12.89 4.36 4.03
C GLN A 152 -13.58 3.99 2.70
N SER A 153 -13.65 2.71 2.33
CA SER A 153 -14.38 2.18 1.17
C SER A 153 -14.06 2.88 -0.16
N THR A 154 -12.78 3.14 -0.39
CA THR A 154 -12.27 3.80 -1.59
C THR A 154 -11.93 2.80 -2.70
N ASP A 155 -11.90 3.26 -3.96
CA ASP A 155 -11.46 2.44 -5.10
C ASP A 155 -9.97 2.13 -5.07
N TYR A 156 -9.17 3.04 -4.51
CA TYR A 156 -7.71 2.93 -4.43
C TYR A 156 -7.25 2.93 -2.98
N VAL A 157 -6.36 2.01 -2.65
CA VAL A 157 -5.75 1.86 -1.32
C VAL A 157 -4.24 1.92 -1.47
N LEU A 158 -3.59 2.88 -0.84
CA LEU A 158 -2.13 3.00 -0.82
C LEU A 158 -1.59 2.63 0.55
N LEU A 159 -0.66 1.69 0.62
CA LEU A 159 -0.07 1.18 1.85
C LEU A 159 1.46 1.33 1.80
N ASP A 160 2.02 2.17 2.66
CA ASP A 160 3.48 2.31 2.79
C ASP A 160 3.98 1.37 3.88
N GLU A 161 4.68 0.31 3.46
CA GLU A 161 5.30 -0.70 4.32
C GLU A 161 4.31 -1.33 5.34
N PRO A 162 3.18 -1.88 4.89
CA PRO A 162 2.12 -2.36 5.79
C PRO A 162 2.53 -3.55 6.66
N LEU A 163 3.64 -4.22 6.34
CA LEU A 163 4.13 -5.42 7.04
C LEU A 163 5.21 -5.13 8.07
N ASN A 164 5.63 -3.87 8.22
CA ASN A 164 6.67 -3.51 9.17
C ASN A 164 6.26 -3.88 10.60
N ASN A 165 7.25 -4.37 11.37
CA ASN A 165 7.09 -4.81 12.76
C ASN A 165 6.11 -5.99 12.97
N LEU A 166 5.78 -6.73 11.90
CA LEU A 166 5.01 -7.97 11.99
C LEU A 166 5.95 -9.18 11.91
N ASP A 167 5.68 -10.20 12.71
CA ASP A 167 6.28 -11.50 12.51
C ASP A 167 5.74 -12.19 11.25
N MET A 168 6.34 -13.28 10.83
CA MET A 168 5.99 -14.01 9.61
C MET A 168 4.54 -14.48 9.60
N TYR A 169 3.99 -14.90 10.73
CA TYR A 169 2.59 -15.36 10.82
C TYR A 169 1.63 -14.19 10.60
N HIS A 170 1.82 -13.09 11.29
CA HIS A 170 0.97 -11.91 11.20
C HIS A 170 1.09 -11.22 9.82
N ALA A 171 2.30 -11.15 9.26
CA ALA A 171 2.53 -10.61 7.92
C ALA A 171 1.79 -11.45 6.85
N ARG A 172 1.90 -12.79 6.92
CA ARG A 172 1.17 -13.69 6.01
C ARG A 172 -0.34 -13.54 6.15
N SER A 173 -0.85 -13.59 7.38
CA SER A 173 -2.28 -13.44 7.67
C SER A 173 -2.83 -12.13 7.10
N LEU A 174 -2.10 -11.03 7.33
CA LEU A 174 -2.49 -9.71 6.84
C LEU A 174 -2.51 -9.65 5.30
N MET A 175 -1.48 -10.18 4.62
CA MET A 175 -1.47 -10.23 3.15
C MET A 175 -2.62 -11.05 2.57
N GLN A 176 -3.01 -12.14 3.23
CA GLN A 176 -4.18 -12.94 2.83
C GLN A 176 -5.48 -12.14 2.95
N ILE A 177 -5.66 -11.39 4.05
CA ILE A 177 -6.81 -10.49 4.25
C ILE A 177 -6.81 -9.41 3.15
N LEU A 178 -5.68 -8.74 2.93
CA LEU A 178 -5.55 -7.70 1.90
C LEU A 178 -5.89 -8.23 0.51
N GLN A 179 -5.39 -9.42 0.15
CA GLN A 179 -5.67 -10.04 -1.15
C GLN A 179 -7.16 -10.38 -1.30
N LYS A 180 -7.77 -10.98 -0.26
CA LYS A 180 -9.20 -11.29 -0.23
C LYS A 180 -10.02 -10.03 -0.44
N LEU A 181 -9.85 -9.01 0.42
CA LEU A 181 -10.65 -7.78 0.39
C LEU A 181 -10.43 -6.95 -0.88
N THR A 182 -9.19 -6.89 -1.38
CA THR A 182 -8.89 -6.21 -2.64
C THR A 182 -9.68 -6.83 -3.79
N ARG A 183 -9.77 -8.17 -3.85
CA ARG A 183 -10.49 -8.88 -4.92
C ARG A 183 -12.00 -8.80 -4.75
N GLU A 184 -12.52 -9.06 -3.55
CA GLU A 184 -13.96 -9.05 -3.27
C GLU A 184 -14.58 -7.68 -3.53
N HIS A 185 -13.91 -6.61 -3.12
CA HIS A 185 -14.37 -5.24 -3.33
C HIS A 185 -13.88 -4.61 -4.65
N LYS A 186 -13.17 -5.37 -5.50
CA LYS A 186 -12.61 -4.91 -6.79
C LYS A 186 -11.76 -3.64 -6.66
N ARG A 187 -11.03 -3.50 -5.55
CA ARG A 187 -10.16 -2.34 -5.28
C ARG A 187 -8.82 -2.48 -5.99
N THR A 188 -8.13 -1.37 -6.13
CA THR A 188 -6.73 -1.32 -6.56
C THR A 188 -5.88 -0.99 -5.35
N THR A 189 -5.10 -1.95 -4.87
CA THR A 189 -4.20 -1.77 -3.73
C THR A 189 -2.77 -1.63 -4.22
N VAL A 190 -2.09 -0.56 -3.84
CA VAL A 190 -0.65 -0.37 -4.08
C VAL A 190 0.07 -0.45 -2.74
N ALA A 191 0.99 -1.40 -2.60
CA ALA A 191 1.74 -1.61 -1.38
C ALA A 191 3.25 -1.48 -1.63
N VAL A 192 3.93 -0.66 -0.85
CA VAL A 192 5.40 -0.68 -0.78
C VAL A 192 5.81 -1.88 0.04
N LEU A 193 6.54 -2.80 -0.55
CA LEU A 193 6.99 -4.04 0.09
C LEU A 193 8.52 -4.14 0.04
N HIS A 194 9.13 -4.49 1.18
CA HIS A 194 10.57 -4.74 1.26
C HIS A 194 10.92 -6.20 0.96
N ASP A 195 10.07 -7.12 1.41
CA ASP A 195 10.25 -8.55 1.16
C ASP A 195 9.72 -8.91 -0.23
N ILE A 196 10.64 -9.25 -1.13
CA ILE A 196 10.32 -9.65 -2.51
C ILE A 196 9.57 -10.98 -2.58
N ASN A 197 9.70 -11.87 -1.59
CA ASN A 197 8.91 -13.09 -1.52
C ASN A 197 7.45 -12.80 -1.19
N GLN A 198 7.16 -11.79 -0.35
CA GLN A 198 5.79 -11.33 -0.13
C GLN A 198 5.21 -10.73 -1.42
N ALA A 199 5.98 -9.92 -2.15
CA ALA A 199 5.56 -9.38 -3.44
C ALA A 199 5.29 -10.51 -4.47
N ALA A 200 6.18 -11.50 -4.57
CA ALA A 200 6.02 -12.65 -5.46
C ALA A 200 4.79 -13.51 -5.12
N ALA A 201 4.49 -13.67 -3.82
CA ALA A 201 3.38 -14.51 -3.37
C ALA A 201 2.01 -13.85 -3.55
N TYR A 202 1.89 -12.54 -3.34
CA TYR A 202 0.59 -11.87 -3.18
C TYR A 202 0.27 -10.81 -4.22
N ALA A 203 1.25 -10.23 -4.92
CA ALA A 203 0.99 -9.20 -5.92
C ALA A 203 0.43 -9.80 -7.21
N ASP A 204 -0.45 -9.04 -7.86
CA ASP A 204 -0.94 -9.31 -9.22
C ASP A 204 -0.10 -8.53 -10.25
N HIS A 205 0.52 -7.43 -9.81
CA HIS A 205 1.43 -6.59 -10.61
C HIS A 205 2.61 -6.12 -9.76
N VAL A 206 3.76 -5.93 -10.36
CA VAL A 206 4.99 -5.45 -9.70
C VAL A 206 5.52 -4.24 -10.43
N VAL A 207 5.87 -3.21 -9.70
CA VAL A 207 6.66 -2.06 -10.17
C VAL A 207 7.99 -2.06 -9.40
N ALA A 208 9.08 -2.32 -10.11
CA ALA A 208 10.41 -2.37 -9.55
C ALA A 208 11.17 -1.09 -9.85
N MET A 209 11.63 -0.42 -8.79
CA MET A 209 12.38 0.83 -8.87
C MET A 209 13.85 0.64 -8.53
N LYS A 210 14.72 1.33 -9.26
CA LYS A 210 16.16 1.47 -8.95
C LYS A 210 16.61 2.88 -9.32
N ASN A 211 17.40 3.53 -8.45
CA ASN A 211 18.02 4.84 -8.69
C ASN A 211 17.02 5.92 -9.19
N GLY A 212 15.85 5.99 -8.58
CA GLY A 212 14.83 6.99 -8.91
C GLY A 212 14.07 6.75 -10.21
N LYS A 213 14.22 5.59 -10.84
CA LYS A 213 13.55 5.21 -12.09
C LYS A 213 12.75 3.92 -11.92
N VAL A 214 11.75 3.72 -12.77
CA VAL A 214 11.13 2.40 -12.98
C VAL A 214 12.13 1.57 -13.80
N ALA A 215 12.69 0.55 -13.17
CA ALA A 215 13.61 -0.36 -13.84
C ALA A 215 12.83 -1.40 -14.67
N MET A 216 11.72 -1.90 -14.13
CA MET A 216 10.83 -2.85 -14.78
C MET A 216 9.46 -2.86 -14.13
N GLN A 217 8.44 -3.31 -14.87
CA GLN A 217 7.10 -3.53 -14.36
C GLN A 217 6.41 -4.68 -15.11
N GLY A 218 5.52 -5.40 -14.46
CA GLY A 218 4.83 -6.53 -15.06
C GLY A 218 4.25 -7.49 -14.03
N LYS A 219 3.95 -8.71 -14.45
CA LYS A 219 3.51 -9.77 -13.54
C LYS A 219 4.67 -10.25 -12.67
N PRO A 220 4.42 -10.75 -11.45
CA PRO A 220 5.47 -11.28 -10.58
C PRO A 220 6.37 -12.30 -11.27
N ASP A 221 5.81 -13.21 -12.08
CA ASP A 221 6.57 -14.26 -12.76
C ASP A 221 7.58 -13.71 -13.78
N ASP A 222 7.25 -12.59 -14.43
CA ASP A 222 8.12 -11.93 -15.40
C ASP A 222 9.21 -11.10 -14.71
N ILE A 223 8.91 -10.54 -13.54
CA ILE A 223 9.83 -9.64 -12.81
C ILE A 223 10.79 -10.43 -11.92
N PHE A 224 10.31 -11.44 -11.20
CA PHE A 224 11.13 -12.16 -10.22
C PHE A 224 11.91 -13.32 -10.85
N THR A 225 12.86 -12.97 -11.71
CA THR A 225 13.88 -13.88 -12.27
C THR A 225 15.25 -13.61 -11.63
N ALA A 226 16.16 -14.58 -11.62
CA ALA A 226 17.50 -14.40 -11.05
C ALA A 226 18.26 -13.22 -11.70
N ALA A 227 18.15 -13.06 -13.04
CA ALA A 227 18.78 -11.98 -13.77
C ALA A 227 18.21 -10.59 -13.37
N ASN A 228 16.90 -10.48 -13.24
CA ASN A 228 16.23 -9.25 -12.84
C ASN A 228 16.55 -8.87 -11.38
N ILE A 229 16.56 -9.86 -10.47
CA ILE A 229 16.94 -9.64 -9.07
C ILE A 229 18.39 -9.17 -8.97
N LYS A 230 19.32 -9.79 -9.72
CA LYS A 230 20.69 -9.32 -9.80
C LYS A 230 20.77 -7.87 -10.28
N THR A 231 20.02 -7.52 -11.32
CA THR A 231 19.96 -6.15 -11.84
C THR A 231 19.39 -5.15 -10.82
N LEU A 232 18.35 -5.55 -10.06
CA LEU A 232 17.68 -4.66 -9.10
C LEU A 232 18.49 -4.46 -7.82
N PHE A 233 18.98 -5.56 -7.24
CA PHE A 233 19.55 -5.57 -5.88
C PHE A 233 21.05 -5.79 -5.86
N ASP A 234 21.70 -5.95 -7.01
CA ASP A 234 23.12 -6.24 -7.16
C ASP A 234 23.56 -7.52 -6.40
N MET A 235 22.66 -8.53 -6.38
CA MET A 235 22.80 -9.76 -5.60
C MET A 235 22.46 -10.97 -6.45
N ASP A 236 23.27 -12.02 -6.36
CA ASP A 236 22.97 -13.32 -6.96
C ASP A 236 21.98 -14.08 -6.07
N VAL A 237 21.01 -14.73 -6.71
CA VAL A 237 19.95 -15.49 -6.02
C VAL A 237 19.57 -16.71 -6.83
N SER A 238 19.00 -17.71 -6.17
CA SER A 238 18.26 -18.78 -6.82
C SER A 238 16.76 -18.46 -6.79
N VAL A 239 16.10 -18.66 -7.93
CA VAL A 239 14.64 -18.49 -8.03
C VAL A 239 14.01 -19.86 -8.32
N LEU A 240 13.14 -20.31 -7.45
CA LEU A 240 12.47 -21.59 -7.51
C LEU A 240 10.98 -21.38 -7.77
N ASP A 241 10.38 -22.29 -8.53
CA ASP A 241 8.92 -22.39 -8.66
C ASP A 241 8.37 -23.26 -7.52
N HIS A 242 7.50 -22.68 -6.70
CA HIS A 242 6.83 -23.38 -5.61
C HIS A 242 5.34 -23.04 -5.58
N GLN A 243 4.47 -24.06 -5.73
CA GLN A 243 3.01 -23.89 -5.72
C GLN A 243 2.51 -22.77 -6.66
N SER A 244 3.02 -22.74 -7.90
CA SER A 244 2.71 -21.73 -8.92
C SER A 244 3.09 -20.30 -8.53
N LYS A 245 4.06 -20.13 -7.63
CA LYS A 245 4.63 -18.83 -7.21
C LYS A 245 6.15 -18.91 -7.25
N LYS A 246 6.78 -17.75 -7.44
CA LYS A 246 8.25 -17.64 -7.35
C LYS A 246 8.68 -17.57 -5.89
N LEU A 247 9.69 -18.35 -5.53
CA LEU A 247 10.40 -18.27 -4.25
C LEU A 247 11.84 -17.84 -4.52
N ILE A 248 12.23 -16.71 -3.97
CA ILE A 248 13.56 -16.14 -4.12
C ILE A 248 14.41 -16.54 -2.92
N VAL A 249 15.44 -17.35 -3.19
CA VAL A 249 16.39 -17.82 -2.17
C VAL A 249 17.66 -16.98 -2.29
N HIS A 250 17.94 -16.18 -1.26
CA HIS A 250 19.04 -15.20 -1.25
C HIS A 250 20.05 -15.41 -0.11
N HIS A 251 19.89 -16.46 0.67
CA HIS A 251 20.82 -16.86 1.75
C HIS A 251 21.67 -18.07 1.30
N ILE A 252 22.43 -17.88 0.23
CA ILE A 252 23.35 -18.92 -0.29
C ILE A 252 24.77 -18.35 -0.30
#